data_8f3faaa7475aa74dc38ad7ff0f60e4ed
#
_entry.id   8f3faaa7475aa74dc38ad7ff0f60e4ed
#
_cell.length_a   1.000
_cell.length_b   1.000
_cell.length_c   1.000
_cell.angle_alpha   90.00
_cell.angle_beta   90.00
_cell.angle_gamma   90.00
#
_symmetry.space_group_name_H-M   'P 1'
#
loop_
_entity.id
_entity.type
_entity.pdbx_description
1 polymer ?
#
loop_
_entity_poly.entity_id
_entity_poly.type
_entity_poly.pdbx_seq_one_letter_code
_entity_poly.pdbx_strand_id
1 'polypeptide(L)'
;MARAGFVIVCATALAVVGVLTVTDGLAQTRRHSTASTQDKSGGARRSDQEVALREAATLLQAGKRDEAEAIARRVISASPLYADAHNLLGVIFDQRGQAAEAEREYREALRLDSKSVSARANLGVLLARTNRPDQAIESFESVLSLDPNHSEATYNLGLLYAARGDYERAASLLERVAGVGPNAQPRAETDLRLQLALASVYLHAGRAKDAARLADRIEQAAGDDPRVLFTLGLQLAEGSEYERAVKLFERTNALRPNTPEVLYNLGVALYNLNRLEEAARALESAAALAPADPQPLYRLGLIASARSQPDAALTFWQKALSLRERFPEANFMIAEELFKNRRGEAARPFYERAISQDPSKLLYYVRLGAVHLRQRRYSQAREVYEQAAGRFPDSAEIHYLVGYAARGQGLFEEARAAFERSLALKPDNPDVLANLGFLASQNGRVEEAERLLRRAIALDAKNFPAHYDLGRLLVRLKRYDEALPVLERATAMDKTDPGIHYQLFTAYSRLKRREDAERELAIFKRLEEARKKGGDGASTGDGGGSSMSAGEEPMPPPAEPTEPATVNVAPKTP
;
A
#
# COMPACT_ATOMS: atom_id res chain seq x y z
N MET A 1 -0.50 1.34 1.93
CA MET A 1 -0.52 2.80 2.27
C MET A 1 -1.92 3.39 2.32
N ALA A 2 -2.93 2.87 1.63
CA ALA A 2 -4.35 3.26 1.80
C ALA A 2 -4.85 3.19 3.27
N ARG A 3 -4.28 2.31 4.08
CA ARG A 3 -4.62 2.19 5.53
C ARG A 3 -4.23 3.41 6.39
N ALA A 4 -3.22 4.19 5.99
CA ALA A 4 -2.76 5.32 6.82
C ALA A 4 -3.67 6.55 6.69
N GLY A 5 -4.24 6.83 5.52
CA GLY A 5 -5.14 7.97 5.31
C GLY A 5 -6.47 7.79 6.05
N PHE A 6 -7.02 6.57 6.02
CA PHE A 6 -8.28 6.25 6.70
C PHE A 6 -8.14 6.28 8.23
N VAL A 7 -6.99 5.86 8.78
CA VAL A 7 -6.70 5.92 10.22
C VAL A 7 -6.67 7.38 10.72
N ILE A 8 -6.21 8.33 9.92
CA ILE A 8 -6.17 9.76 10.31
C ILE A 8 -7.58 10.36 10.34
N VAL A 9 -8.44 10.05 9.37
CA VAL A 9 -9.84 10.51 9.38
C VAL A 9 -10.62 9.85 10.54
N CYS A 10 -10.37 8.56 10.81
CA CYS A 10 -10.97 7.87 11.95
C CYS A 10 -10.43 8.40 13.30
N ALA A 11 -9.14 8.70 13.41
CA ALA A 11 -8.55 9.23 14.65
C ALA A 11 -9.06 10.65 14.99
N THR A 12 -9.24 11.51 13.98
CA THR A 12 -9.82 12.85 14.18
C THR A 12 -11.32 12.81 14.45
N ALA A 13 -12.08 11.88 13.86
CA ALA A 13 -13.49 11.66 14.16
C ALA A 13 -13.70 11.08 15.57
N LEU A 14 -12.84 10.15 16.01
CA LEU A 14 -12.88 9.59 17.38
C LEU A 14 -12.51 10.63 18.47
N ALA A 15 -11.71 11.63 18.15
CA ALA A 15 -11.28 12.64 19.14
C ALA A 15 -12.37 13.65 19.54
N VAL A 16 -13.46 13.79 18.78
CA VAL A 16 -14.47 14.85 18.99
C VAL A 16 -15.76 14.34 19.68
N VAL A 17 -16.01 13.04 19.69
CA VAL A 17 -17.30 12.47 20.17
C VAL A 17 -17.38 12.29 21.70
N GLY A 18 -16.30 12.40 22.43
CA GLY A 18 -16.24 12.12 23.87
C GLY A 18 -17.05 13.05 24.82
N VAL A 19 -17.79 14.04 24.30
CA VAL A 19 -18.44 15.06 25.16
C VAL A 19 -19.94 14.85 25.38
N LEU A 20 -20.62 14.05 24.55
CA LEU A 20 -22.10 14.01 24.57
C LEU A 20 -22.75 12.85 25.37
N THR A 21 -21.99 11.85 25.80
CA THR A 21 -22.56 10.59 26.35
C THR A 21 -22.95 10.60 27.81
N VAL A 22 -22.61 11.65 28.58
CA VAL A 22 -22.92 11.67 30.04
C VAL A 22 -24.42 11.85 30.32
N THR A 23 -25.15 12.52 29.44
CA THR A 23 -26.59 12.81 29.67
C THR A 23 -27.52 11.69 29.24
N ASP A 24 -27.23 10.96 28.18
CA ASP A 24 -28.08 9.87 27.70
C ASP A 24 -28.04 8.62 28.59
N GLY A 25 -26.87 8.30 29.14
CA GLY A 25 -26.69 7.18 30.05
C GLY A 25 -27.53 7.31 31.34
N LEU A 26 -27.64 8.54 31.86
CA LEU A 26 -28.46 8.80 33.07
C LEU A 26 -29.98 8.84 32.77
N ALA A 27 -30.39 9.08 31.53
CA ALA A 27 -31.78 9.07 31.10
C ALA A 27 -32.33 7.65 30.82
N GLN A 28 -31.45 6.72 30.39
CA GLN A 28 -31.84 5.34 30.06
C GLN A 28 -32.04 4.44 31.29
N THR A 29 -31.44 4.75 32.43
CA THR A 29 -31.63 3.99 33.69
C THR A 29 -33.10 3.94 34.17
N ARG A 30 -33.98 4.82 33.68
CA ARG A 30 -35.42 4.81 33.98
C ARG A 30 -36.21 3.67 33.32
N ARG A 31 -35.73 3.01 32.29
CA ARG A 31 -36.53 2.02 31.52
C ARG A 31 -36.38 0.57 32.00
N HIS A 32 -35.41 0.24 32.83
CA HIS A 32 -35.17 -1.14 33.28
C HIS A 32 -35.34 -1.41 34.80
N SER A 33 -35.82 -0.43 35.55
CA SER A 33 -36.10 -0.64 36.98
C SER A 33 -37.60 -0.83 37.22
N THR A 34 -38.15 -1.98 36.80
CA THR A 34 -39.41 -2.47 37.34
C THR A 34 -39.17 -3.84 37.96
N ALA A 35 -39.43 -3.90 39.25
CA ALA A 35 -39.55 -5.05 40.14
C ALA A 35 -38.37 -5.30 41.10
N SER A 36 -38.42 -4.65 42.25
CA SER A 36 -38.34 -5.35 43.56
C SER A 36 -38.80 -4.38 44.64
N THR A 37 -39.93 -4.70 45.24
CA THR A 37 -40.47 -4.10 46.48
C THR A 37 -39.61 -4.49 47.67
N GLN A 38 -39.40 -3.52 48.57
CA GLN A 38 -38.83 -3.59 49.91
C GLN A 38 -37.39 -3.10 50.06
N ASP A 39 -37.23 -1.78 50.16
CA ASP A 39 -36.54 -1.11 51.26
C ASP A 39 -36.70 0.43 51.11
N LYS A 40 -37.51 1.08 51.92
CA LYS A 40 -37.77 2.52 51.83
C LYS A 40 -36.52 3.38 52.19
N SER A 41 -35.56 2.85 52.93
CA SER A 41 -34.34 3.54 53.32
C SER A 41 -33.25 3.48 52.24
N GLY A 42 -33.18 2.40 51.46
CA GLY A 42 -32.28 2.23 50.32
C GLY A 42 -32.69 3.09 49.13
N GLY A 43 -33.98 3.29 48.92
CA GLY A 43 -34.51 4.11 47.81
C GLY A 43 -34.19 5.59 47.93
N ALA A 44 -34.27 6.18 49.11
CA ALA A 44 -33.93 7.58 49.35
C ALA A 44 -32.43 7.87 49.13
N ARG A 45 -31.54 7.02 49.65
CA ARG A 45 -30.08 7.14 49.43
C ARG A 45 -29.68 7.03 47.97
N ARG A 46 -30.30 6.14 47.22
CA ARG A 46 -30.07 5.97 45.79
C ARG A 46 -30.50 7.20 44.97
N SER A 47 -31.63 7.80 45.35
CA SER A 47 -32.12 9.04 44.78
C SER A 47 -31.16 10.20 44.98
N ASP A 48 -30.59 10.36 46.20
CA ASP A 48 -29.64 11.42 46.51
C ASP A 48 -28.32 11.25 45.75
N GLN A 49 -27.86 10.02 45.56
CA GLN A 49 -26.68 9.71 44.78
C GLN A 49 -26.86 10.00 43.28
N GLU A 50 -28.00 9.66 42.71
CA GLU A 50 -28.34 9.99 41.33
C GLU A 50 -28.38 11.51 41.11
N VAL A 51 -28.93 12.28 42.06
CA VAL A 51 -28.96 13.73 42.02
C VAL A 51 -27.53 14.28 42.05
N ALA A 52 -26.68 13.79 42.96
CA ALA A 52 -25.28 14.22 43.06
C ALA A 52 -24.46 13.91 41.75
N LEU A 53 -24.68 12.73 41.16
CA LEU A 53 -24.00 12.39 39.90
C LEU A 53 -24.50 13.23 38.71
N ARG A 54 -25.79 13.61 38.67
CA ARG A 54 -26.30 14.56 37.66
C ARG A 54 -25.68 15.95 37.82
N GLU A 55 -25.53 16.42 39.06
CA GLU A 55 -24.81 17.66 39.36
C GLU A 55 -23.37 17.58 38.87
N ALA A 56 -22.64 16.49 39.17
CA ALA A 56 -21.27 16.28 38.73
C ALA A 56 -21.18 16.21 37.19
N ALA A 57 -22.13 15.56 36.51
CA ALA A 57 -22.19 15.54 35.05
C ALA A 57 -22.41 16.95 34.47
N THR A 58 -23.28 17.76 35.10
CA THR A 58 -23.49 19.15 34.68
C THR A 58 -22.24 20.02 34.87
N LEU A 59 -21.56 19.86 36.00
CA LEU A 59 -20.28 20.53 36.27
C LEU A 59 -19.19 20.13 35.25
N LEU A 60 -19.15 18.84 34.90
CA LEU A 60 -18.22 18.34 33.88
C LEU A 60 -18.49 18.96 32.50
N GLN A 61 -19.75 19.11 32.11
CA GLN A 61 -20.15 19.80 30.88
C GLN A 61 -19.78 21.29 30.91
N ALA A 62 -19.84 21.91 32.08
CA ALA A 62 -19.39 23.29 32.29
C ALA A 62 -17.85 23.44 32.38
N GLY A 63 -17.08 22.36 32.18
CA GLY A 63 -15.62 22.36 32.25
C GLY A 63 -15.04 22.33 33.66
N LYS A 64 -15.87 22.28 34.71
CA LYS A 64 -15.48 22.29 36.13
C LYS A 64 -15.12 20.89 36.62
N ARG A 65 -14.02 20.34 36.06
CA ARG A 65 -13.59 18.95 36.23
C ARG A 65 -13.29 18.59 37.70
N ASP A 66 -12.67 19.50 38.44
CA ASP A 66 -12.24 19.28 39.82
C ASP A 66 -13.45 19.20 40.75
N GLU A 67 -14.47 20.05 40.56
CA GLU A 67 -15.74 20.02 41.32
C GLU A 67 -16.50 18.72 41.01
N ALA A 68 -16.56 18.31 39.73
CA ALA A 68 -17.18 17.05 39.31
C ALA A 68 -16.49 15.83 39.93
N GLU A 69 -15.15 15.80 39.94
CA GLU A 69 -14.38 14.73 40.58
C GLU A 69 -14.63 14.64 42.07
N ALA A 70 -14.66 15.78 42.78
CA ALA A 70 -14.92 15.81 44.23
C ALA A 70 -16.27 15.19 44.57
N ILE A 71 -17.29 15.47 43.75
CA ILE A 71 -18.63 14.87 43.92
C ILE A 71 -18.59 13.37 43.63
N ALA A 72 -17.99 12.95 42.49
CA ALA A 72 -17.92 11.53 42.16
C ALA A 72 -17.18 10.71 43.22
N ARG A 73 -16.05 11.20 43.74
CA ARG A 73 -15.32 10.55 44.85
C ARG A 73 -16.11 10.51 46.14
N ARG A 74 -16.85 11.56 46.46
CA ARG A 74 -17.73 11.57 47.64
C ARG A 74 -18.84 10.49 47.53
N VAL A 75 -19.43 10.34 46.33
CA VAL A 75 -20.42 9.29 46.08
C VAL A 75 -19.81 7.91 46.22
N ILE A 76 -18.61 7.69 45.64
CA ILE A 76 -17.86 6.41 45.75
C ILE A 76 -17.55 6.11 47.25
N SER A 77 -17.09 7.11 48.02
CA SER A 77 -16.78 6.93 49.44
C SER A 77 -18.01 6.54 50.24
N ALA A 78 -19.19 7.10 49.91
CA ALA A 78 -20.45 6.77 50.58
C ALA A 78 -21.04 5.44 50.07
N SER A 79 -20.76 5.05 48.86
CA SER A 79 -21.28 3.85 48.19
C SER A 79 -20.25 3.26 47.20
N PRO A 80 -19.28 2.48 47.68
CA PRO A 80 -18.20 1.94 46.87
C PRO A 80 -18.65 0.97 45.77
N LEU A 81 -19.85 0.47 45.82
CA LEU A 81 -20.43 -0.48 44.86
C LEU A 81 -21.31 0.21 43.80
N TYR A 82 -21.29 1.54 43.72
CA TYR A 82 -22.13 2.28 42.79
C TYR A 82 -21.44 2.47 41.44
N ALA A 83 -21.73 1.60 40.48
CA ALA A 83 -21.08 1.49 39.17
C ALA A 83 -21.07 2.81 38.39
N ASP A 84 -22.18 3.58 38.42
CA ASP A 84 -22.29 4.83 37.66
C ASP A 84 -21.31 5.92 38.16
N ALA A 85 -20.98 5.91 39.47
CA ALA A 85 -20.00 6.84 40.03
C ALA A 85 -18.58 6.54 39.51
N HIS A 86 -18.20 5.27 39.40
CA HIS A 86 -16.96 4.84 38.80
C HIS A 86 -16.92 5.17 37.29
N ASN A 87 -18.02 4.94 36.56
CA ASN A 87 -18.11 5.33 35.17
C ASN A 87 -17.92 6.85 35.00
N LEU A 88 -18.57 7.70 35.79
CA LEU A 88 -18.39 9.15 35.72
C LEU A 88 -16.96 9.58 36.07
N LEU A 89 -16.34 8.97 37.07
CA LEU A 89 -14.95 9.24 37.43
C LEU A 89 -14.02 8.84 36.28
N GLY A 90 -14.29 7.73 35.59
CA GLY A 90 -13.61 7.31 34.37
C GLY A 90 -13.69 8.38 33.26
N VAL A 91 -14.91 8.95 33.04
CA VAL A 91 -15.10 10.03 32.03
C VAL A 91 -14.30 11.29 32.41
N ILE A 92 -14.24 11.63 33.69
CA ILE A 92 -13.44 12.78 34.16
C ILE A 92 -11.95 12.57 33.88
N PHE A 93 -11.40 11.39 34.21
CA PHE A 93 -10.02 11.06 33.93
C PHE A 93 -9.73 11.02 32.43
N ASP A 94 -10.66 10.52 31.63
CA ASP A 94 -10.53 10.48 30.19
C ASP A 94 -10.45 11.88 29.58
N GLN A 95 -11.28 12.82 30.03
CA GLN A 95 -11.22 14.23 29.61
C GLN A 95 -9.95 14.97 30.05
N ARG A 96 -9.24 14.45 31.06
CA ARG A 96 -7.92 14.95 31.48
C ARG A 96 -6.77 14.29 30.72
N GLY A 97 -7.06 13.33 29.84
CA GLY A 97 -6.02 12.57 29.14
C GLY A 97 -5.35 11.48 29.99
N GLN A 98 -5.91 11.19 31.17
CA GLN A 98 -5.41 10.17 32.11
C GLN A 98 -5.99 8.79 31.73
N ALA A 99 -5.53 8.26 30.61
CA ALA A 99 -6.13 7.07 29.98
C ALA A 99 -6.06 5.81 30.87
N ALA A 100 -4.98 5.62 31.64
CA ALA A 100 -4.81 4.46 32.49
C ALA A 100 -5.77 4.49 33.71
N GLU A 101 -5.97 5.67 34.28
CA GLU A 101 -6.91 5.90 35.35
C GLU A 101 -8.35 5.72 34.88
N ALA A 102 -8.68 6.30 33.73
CA ALA A 102 -10.01 6.15 33.10
C ALA A 102 -10.33 4.68 32.83
N GLU A 103 -9.40 3.92 32.30
CA GLU A 103 -9.60 2.49 32.03
C GLU A 103 -9.85 1.69 33.31
N ARG A 104 -9.14 1.98 34.39
CA ARG A 104 -9.37 1.32 35.68
C ARG A 104 -10.76 1.57 36.18
N GLU A 105 -11.25 2.81 36.14
CA GLU A 105 -12.56 3.18 36.63
C GLU A 105 -13.68 2.58 35.76
N TYR A 106 -13.54 2.57 34.42
CA TYR A 106 -14.50 1.91 33.54
C TYR A 106 -14.58 0.40 33.79
N ARG A 107 -13.45 -0.26 34.01
CA ARG A 107 -13.40 -1.68 34.33
C ARG A 107 -14.00 -1.98 35.70
N GLU A 108 -13.80 -1.10 36.69
CA GLU A 108 -14.42 -1.23 37.99
C GLU A 108 -15.96 -1.04 37.89
N ALA A 109 -16.43 -0.07 37.10
CA ALA A 109 -17.85 0.09 36.80
C ALA A 109 -18.44 -1.18 36.19
N LEU A 110 -17.75 -1.80 35.23
CA LEU A 110 -18.18 -3.04 34.59
C LEU A 110 -18.06 -4.26 35.47
N ARG A 111 -17.15 -4.28 36.45
CA ARG A 111 -17.06 -5.33 37.46
C ARG A 111 -18.28 -5.26 38.42
N LEU A 112 -18.73 -4.06 38.75
CA LEU A 112 -19.87 -3.81 39.60
C LEU A 112 -21.21 -4.01 38.90
N ASP A 113 -21.31 -3.54 37.65
CA ASP A 113 -22.45 -3.77 36.76
C ASP A 113 -21.97 -4.21 35.37
N SER A 114 -21.92 -5.50 35.13
CA SER A 114 -21.46 -6.09 33.86
C SER A 114 -22.39 -5.76 32.68
N LYS A 115 -23.57 -5.22 32.91
CA LYS A 115 -24.53 -4.81 31.88
C LYS A 115 -24.54 -3.30 31.65
N SER A 116 -23.67 -2.54 32.29
CA SER A 116 -23.55 -1.10 32.07
C SER A 116 -23.16 -0.79 30.63
N VAL A 117 -24.12 -0.40 29.81
CA VAL A 117 -23.96 -0.01 28.41
C VAL A 117 -23.04 1.20 28.32
N SER A 118 -23.25 2.21 29.18
CA SER A 118 -22.48 3.44 29.19
C SER A 118 -21.00 3.21 29.52
N ALA A 119 -20.71 2.45 30.58
CA ALA A 119 -19.32 2.16 30.95
C ALA A 119 -18.57 1.35 29.85
N ARG A 120 -19.28 0.43 29.21
CA ARG A 120 -18.72 -0.38 28.12
C ARG A 120 -18.50 0.45 26.86
N ALA A 121 -19.43 1.35 26.52
CA ALA A 121 -19.26 2.26 25.38
C ALA A 121 -18.07 3.20 25.60
N ASN A 122 -17.97 3.81 26.79
CA ASN A 122 -16.85 4.69 27.15
C ASN A 122 -15.50 3.95 27.10
N LEU A 123 -15.45 2.71 27.62
CA LEU A 123 -14.26 1.88 27.52
C LEU A 123 -13.91 1.59 26.06
N GLY A 124 -14.89 1.30 25.21
CA GLY A 124 -14.69 1.08 23.78
C GLY A 124 -14.07 2.30 23.08
N VAL A 125 -14.57 3.52 23.38
CA VAL A 125 -14.00 4.78 22.85
C VAL A 125 -12.56 4.97 23.33
N LEU A 126 -12.29 4.76 24.62
CA LEU A 126 -10.95 4.86 25.19
C LEU A 126 -9.97 3.88 24.54
N LEU A 127 -10.38 2.62 24.34
CA LEU A 127 -9.58 1.58 23.71
C LEU A 127 -9.24 1.93 22.26
N ALA A 128 -10.23 2.42 21.50
CA ALA A 128 -10.01 2.87 20.12
C ALA A 128 -8.97 4.01 20.05
N ARG A 129 -9.11 5.00 20.93
CA ARG A 129 -8.19 6.14 21.01
C ARG A 129 -6.78 5.75 21.46
N THR A 130 -6.64 4.75 22.30
CA THR A 130 -5.35 4.22 22.78
C THR A 130 -4.76 3.14 21.86
N ASN A 131 -5.21 3.08 20.58
CA ASN A 131 -4.69 2.18 19.54
C ASN A 131 -4.83 0.68 19.87
N ARG A 132 -5.97 0.31 20.48
CA ARG A 132 -6.36 -1.08 20.78
C ARG A 132 -7.68 -1.43 20.07
N PRO A 133 -7.68 -1.44 18.72
CA PRO A 133 -8.91 -1.55 17.93
C PRO A 133 -9.67 -2.86 18.13
N ASP A 134 -8.98 -4.00 18.32
CA ASP A 134 -9.65 -5.28 18.52
C ASP A 134 -10.46 -5.32 19.81
N GLN A 135 -9.91 -4.79 20.90
CA GLN A 135 -10.62 -4.69 22.19
C GLN A 135 -11.77 -3.67 22.14
N ALA A 136 -11.61 -2.60 21.36
CA ALA A 136 -12.68 -1.63 21.13
C ALA A 136 -13.85 -2.26 20.36
N ILE A 137 -13.57 -3.06 19.33
CA ILE A 137 -14.57 -3.81 18.56
C ILE A 137 -15.37 -4.73 19.50
N GLU A 138 -14.70 -5.55 20.32
CA GLU A 138 -15.36 -6.43 21.31
C GLU A 138 -16.26 -5.64 22.27
N SER A 139 -15.79 -4.48 22.75
CA SER A 139 -16.57 -3.61 23.63
C SER A 139 -17.84 -3.11 22.94
N PHE A 140 -17.74 -2.59 21.71
CA PHE A 140 -18.91 -2.08 20.98
C PHE A 140 -19.86 -3.20 20.53
N GLU A 141 -19.37 -4.36 20.11
CA GLU A 141 -20.22 -5.52 19.82
C GLU A 141 -21.02 -5.96 21.06
N SER A 142 -20.37 -5.94 22.23
CA SER A 142 -21.03 -6.22 23.50
C SER A 142 -22.07 -5.15 23.87
N VAL A 143 -21.79 -3.85 23.56
CA VAL A 143 -22.80 -2.78 23.72
C VAL A 143 -24.02 -3.09 22.85
N LEU A 144 -23.81 -3.43 21.56
CA LEU A 144 -24.91 -3.69 20.63
C LEU A 144 -25.66 -4.99 20.93
N SER A 145 -25.05 -5.93 21.64
CA SER A 145 -25.78 -7.11 22.17
C SER A 145 -26.75 -6.76 23.29
N LEU A 146 -26.45 -5.72 24.08
CA LEU A 146 -27.28 -5.23 25.18
C LEU A 146 -28.30 -4.18 24.71
N ASP A 147 -27.88 -3.29 23.83
CA ASP A 147 -28.70 -2.24 23.21
C ASP A 147 -28.43 -2.20 21.69
N PRO A 148 -29.21 -2.95 20.88
CA PRO A 148 -29.03 -2.99 19.43
C PRO A 148 -29.22 -1.64 18.73
N ASN A 149 -29.83 -0.66 19.38
CA ASN A 149 -30.11 0.66 18.80
C ASN A 149 -29.14 1.75 19.26
N HIS A 150 -28.07 1.39 19.97
CA HIS A 150 -27.08 2.34 20.46
C HIS A 150 -26.31 2.98 19.28
N SER A 151 -26.73 4.17 18.86
CA SER A 151 -26.24 4.83 17.65
C SER A 151 -24.74 5.12 17.67
N GLU A 152 -24.22 5.58 18.82
CA GLU A 152 -22.80 5.89 18.97
C GLU A 152 -21.91 4.64 18.88
N ALA A 153 -22.28 3.55 19.53
CA ALA A 153 -21.56 2.29 19.41
C ALA A 153 -21.60 1.76 17.98
N THR A 154 -22.76 1.86 17.31
CA THR A 154 -22.89 1.48 15.90
C THR A 154 -21.98 2.30 14.99
N TYR A 155 -21.92 3.62 15.21
CA TYR A 155 -21.06 4.52 14.44
C TYR A 155 -19.58 4.19 14.64
N ASN A 156 -19.13 4.11 15.91
CA ASN A 156 -17.73 3.83 16.22
C ASN A 156 -17.30 2.43 15.74
N LEU A 157 -18.16 1.42 15.86
CA LEU A 157 -17.91 0.09 15.33
C LEU A 157 -17.79 0.11 13.80
N GLY A 158 -18.64 0.87 13.12
CA GLY A 158 -18.55 1.08 11.68
C GLY A 158 -17.21 1.69 11.25
N LEU A 159 -16.73 2.71 11.97
CA LEU A 159 -15.42 3.32 11.72
C LEU A 159 -14.26 2.34 11.97
N LEU A 160 -14.34 1.52 13.01
CA LEU A 160 -13.32 0.52 13.32
C LEU A 160 -13.25 -0.58 12.26
N TYR A 161 -14.38 -1.07 11.76
CA TYR A 161 -14.40 -2.02 10.64
C TYR A 161 -13.86 -1.40 9.35
N ALA A 162 -14.18 -0.15 9.08
CA ALA A 162 -13.61 0.56 7.94
C ALA A 162 -12.08 0.69 8.04
N ALA A 163 -11.55 1.06 9.22
CA ALA A 163 -10.11 1.10 9.47
C ALA A 163 -9.42 -0.27 9.31
N ARG A 164 -10.14 -1.35 9.56
CA ARG A 164 -9.68 -2.73 9.38
C ARG A 164 -9.75 -3.20 7.92
N GLY A 165 -10.44 -2.45 7.05
CA GLY A 165 -10.67 -2.78 5.65
C GLY A 165 -11.91 -3.67 5.42
N ASP A 166 -12.74 -3.90 6.43
CA ASP A 166 -14.03 -4.60 6.31
C ASP A 166 -15.13 -3.59 5.94
N TYR A 167 -15.07 -3.12 4.70
CA TYR A 167 -15.92 -2.03 4.23
C TYR A 167 -17.41 -2.42 4.11
N GLU A 168 -17.72 -3.68 3.89
CA GLU A 168 -19.12 -4.14 3.82
C GLU A 168 -19.82 -4.08 5.17
N ARG A 169 -19.15 -4.56 6.26
CA ARG A 169 -19.68 -4.42 7.61
C ARG A 169 -19.74 -2.96 8.03
N ALA A 170 -18.72 -2.18 7.70
CA ALA A 170 -18.70 -0.75 7.97
C ALA A 170 -19.88 -0.04 7.29
N ALA A 171 -20.14 -0.30 6.02
CA ALA A 171 -21.27 0.27 5.28
C ALA A 171 -22.61 -0.06 5.95
N SER A 172 -22.84 -1.33 6.27
CA SER A 172 -24.09 -1.78 6.92
C SER A 172 -24.35 -1.07 8.26
N LEU A 173 -23.30 -0.89 9.07
CA LEU A 173 -23.41 -0.21 10.37
C LEU A 173 -23.66 1.29 10.21
N LEU A 174 -22.90 1.96 9.33
CA LEU A 174 -23.05 3.40 9.10
C LEU A 174 -24.36 3.74 8.40
N GLU A 175 -24.86 2.91 7.48
CA GLU A 175 -26.20 3.03 6.87
C GLU A 175 -27.30 3.01 7.92
N ARG A 176 -27.19 2.10 8.90
CA ARG A 176 -28.17 1.99 10.00
C ARG A 176 -28.21 3.27 10.83
N VAL A 177 -27.04 3.88 11.13
CA VAL A 177 -27.00 5.16 11.88
C VAL A 177 -27.51 6.32 11.03
N ALA A 178 -27.13 6.35 9.74
CA ALA A 178 -27.52 7.41 8.81
C ALA A 178 -29.02 7.36 8.43
N GLY A 179 -29.69 6.23 8.70
CA GLY A 179 -31.05 6.01 8.22
C GLY A 179 -31.11 5.97 6.70
N VAL A 180 -30.07 5.49 6.02
CA VAL A 180 -29.95 5.34 4.56
C VAL A 180 -29.91 3.84 4.26
N GLY A 181 -30.70 3.37 3.34
CA GLY A 181 -30.76 1.98 2.93
C GLY A 181 -32.03 1.71 2.14
N PRO A 182 -32.19 0.52 1.54
CA PRO A 182 -33.34 0.21 0.70
C PRO A 182 -34.70 0.40 1.38
N ASN A 183 -34.74 0.38 2.72
CA ASN A 183 -35.96 0.47 3.54
C ASN A 183 -35.92 1.62 4.58
N ALA A 184 -34.96 2.54 4.49
CA ALA A 184 -34.79 3.57 5.52
C ALA A 184 -35.59 4.83 5.18
N GLN A 185 -36.31 5.36 6.19
CA GLN A 185 -36.86 6.72 6.07
C GLN A 185 -35.73 7.73 6.23
N PRO A 186 -35.54 8.70 5.30
CA PRO A 186 -34.50 9.69 5.42
C PRO A 186 -34.70 10.52 6.70
N ARG A 187 -33.71 10.54 7.58
CA ARG A 187 -33.66 11.49 8.69
C ARG A 187 -33.33 12.87 8.11
N ALA A 188 -34.11 13.88 8.46
CA ALA A 188 -34.01 15.23 7.89
C ALA A 188 -32.68 15.95 8.17
N GLU A 189 -31.95 15.55 9.18
CA GLU A 189 -30.64 16.11 9.55
C GLU A 189 -29.66 14.96 9.83
N THR A 190 -29.02 14.44 8.77
CA THR A 190 -27.93 13.49 8.96
C THR A 190 -26.63 14.28 9.15
N ASP A 191 -25.89 13.99 10.22
CA ASP A 191 -24.59 14.62 10.49
C ASP A 191 -23.66 14.47 9.26
N LEU A 192 -23.16 15.60 8.75
CA LEU A 192 -22.23 15.64 7.61
C LEU A 192 -20.98 14.77 7.82
N ARG A 193 -20.54 14.62 9.08
CA ARG A 193 -19.41 13.72 9.41
C ARG A 193 -19.74 12.27 9.13
N LEU A 194 -20.95 11.84 9.51
CA LEU A 194 -21.43 10.49 9.22
C LEU A 194 -21.56 10.27 7.71
N GLN A 195 -22.09 11.26 6.99
CA GLN A 195 -22.21 11.18 5.53
C GLN A 195 -20.83 11.08 4.85
N LEU A 196 -19.86 11.88 5.29
CA LEU A 196 -18.47 11.81 4.80
C LEU A 196 -17.84 10.43 5.09
N ALA A 197 -18.00 9.91 6.31
CA ALA A 197 -17.51 8.58 6.66
C ALA A 197 -18.13 7.49 5.77
N LEU A 198 -19.45 7.55 5.56
CA LEU A 198 -20.16 6.59 4.72
C LEU A 198 -19.76 6.71 3.24
N ALA A 199 -19.54 7.93 2.72
CA ALA A 199 -19.07 8.15 1.35
C ALA A 199 -17.69 7.50 1.12
N SER A 200 -16.76 7.69 2.05
CA SER A 200 -15.45 7.04 2.02
C SER A 200 -15.56 5.51 2.03
N VAL A 201 -16.43 4.97 2.90
CA VAL A 201 -16.65 3.52 2.97
C VAL A 201 -17.22 2.98 1.67
N TYR A 202 -18.18 3.66 1.03
CA TYR A 202 -18.73 3.24 -0.26
C TYR A 202 -17.68 3.22 -1.38
N LEU A 203 -16.79 4.23 -1.41
CA LEU A 203 -15.70 4.28 -2.40
C LEU A 203 -14.78 3.06 -2.26
N HIS A 204 -14.38 2.74 -1.03
CA HIS A 204 -13.50 1.61 -0.76
C HIS A 204 -14.18 0.23 -0.90
N ALA A 205 -15.51 0.16 -0.72
CA ALA A 205 -16.32 -1.02 -0.99
C ALA A 205 -16.62 -1.22 -2.50
N GLY A 206 -16.16 -0.33 -3.38
CA GLY A 206 -16.48 -0.38 -4.80
C GLY A 206 -17.94 -0.01 -5.14
N ARG A 207 -18.67 0.57 -4.19
CA ARG A 207 -20.08 1.00 -4.34
C ARG A 207 -20.16 2.43 -4.92
N ALA A 208 -19.54 2.63 -6.08
CA ALA A 208 -19.36 3.94 -6.71
C ALA A 208 -20.67 4.73 -6.91
N LYS A 209 -21.79 4.05 -7.28
CA LYS A 209 -23.09 4.72 -7.45
C LYS A 209 -23.67 5.28 -6.14
N ASP A 210 -23.45 4.58 -5.03
CA ASP A 210 -23.93 5.02 -3.71
C ASP A 210 -23.06 6.16 -3.21
N ALA A 211 -21.75 6.06 -3.39
CA ALA A 211 -20.79 7.12 -3.10
C ALA A 211 -21.10 8.41 -3.87
N ALA A 212 -21.37 8.30 -5.19
CA ALA A 212 -21.70 9.44 -6.02
C ALA A 212 -22.97 10.17 -5.54
N ARG A 213 -24.06 9.42 -5.28
CA ARG A 213 -25.31 9.97 -4.75
C ARG A 213 -25.15 10.66 -3.40
N LEU A 214 -24.31 10.09 -2.54
CA LEU A 214 -24.05 10.66 -1.23
C LEU A 214 -23.17 11.89 -1.32
N ALA A 215 -22.16 11.88 -2.21
CA ALA A 215 -21.31 13.04 -2.48
C ALA A 215 -22.14 14.25 -2.99
N ASP A 216 -23.13 14.02 -3.87
CA ASP A 216 -24.03 15.08 -4.34
C ASP A 216 -24.82 15.71 -3.19
N ARG A 217 -25.30 14.91 -2.25
CA ARG A 217 -26.01 15.38 -1.06
C ARG A 217 -25.09 16.16 -0.11
N ILE A 218 -23.87 15.64 0.10
CA ILE A 218 -22.87 16.31 0.95
C ILE A 218 -22.50 17.66 0.35
N GLU A 219 -22.28 17.73 -0.97
CA GLU A 219 -21.95 18.95 -1.68
C GLU A 219 -23.06 19.99 -1.58
N GLN A 220 -24.32 19.56 -1.71
CA GLN A 220 -25.49 20.43 -1.54
C GLN A 220 -25.64 20.93 -0.10
N ALA A 221 -25.46 20.04 0.88
CA ALA A 221 -25.59 20.38 2.31
C ALA A 221 -24.42 21.24 2.82
N ALA A 222 -23.21 21.02 2.29
CA ALA A 222 -22.01 21.77 2.63
C ALA A 222 -22.11 23.25 2.23
N GLY A 223 -22.90 23.57 1.19
CA GLY A 223 -22.92 24.92 0.61
C GLY A 223 -21.49 25.35 0.27
N ASP A 224 -21.07 26.49 0.83
CA ASP A 224 -19.74 27.05 0.64
C ASP A 224 -18.81 26.85 1.86
N ASP A 225 -19.01 25.78 2.66
CA ASP A 225 -18.02 25.43 3.70
C ASP A 225 -16.76 24.78 3.05
N PRO A 226 -15.64 25.52 2.97
CA PRO A 226 -14.45 25.04 2.29
C PRO A 226 -13.81 23.83 2.98
N ARG A 227 -14.07 23.58 4.27
CA ARG A 227 -13.53 22.43 5.01
C ARG A 227 -14.24 21.15 4.58
N VAL A 228 -15.56 21.19 4.45
CA VAL A 228 -16.35 20.04 4.00
C VAL A 228 -16.05 19.73 2.54
N LEU A 229 -16.01 20.74 1.66
CA LEU A 229 -15.67 20.57 0.25
C LEU A 229 -14.27 19.98 0.07
N PHE A 230 -13.29 20.45 0.82
CA PHE A 230 -11.93 19.92 0.79
C PHE A 230 -11.88 18.46 1.25
N THR A 231 -12.55 18.13 2.37
CA THR A 231 -12.60 16.76 2.91
C THR A 231 -13.26 15.81 1.92
N LEU A 232 -14.38 16.21 1.32
CA LEU A 232 -15.05 15.42 0.28
C LEU A 232 -14.15 15.23 -0.95
N GLY A 233 -13.45 16.30 -1.37
CA GLY A 233 -12.48 16.25 -2.47
C GLY A 233 -11.36 15.23 -2.21
N LEU A 234 -10.80 15.17 -0.99
CA LEU A 234 -9.80 14.20 -0.59
C LEU A 234 -10.33 12.76 -0.69
N GLN A 235 -11.52 12.52 -0.17
CA GLN A 235 -12.14 11.18 -0.22
C GLN A 235 -12.42 10.72 -1.65
N LEU A 236 -12.93 11.60 -2.50
CA LEU A 236 -13.17 11.31 -3.91
C LEU A 236 -11.85 11.01 -4.64
N ALA A 237 -10.77 11.75 -4.33
CA ALA A 237 -9.44 11.49 -4.89
C ALA A 237 -8.87 10.13 -4.42
N GLU A 238 -9.06 9.76 -3.15
CA GLU A 238 -8.71 8.42 -2.64
C GLU A 238 -9.51 7.31 -3.35
N GLY A 239 -10.77 7.56 -3.66
CA GLY A 239 -11.62 6.68 -4.47
C GLY A 239 -11.35 6.73 -5.98
N SER A 240 -10.32 7.44 -6.42
CA SER A 240 -9.96 7.65 -7.85
C SER A 240 -10.99 8.43 -8.66
N GLU A 241 -11.93 9.12 -8.03
CA GLU A 241 -12.92 10.03 -8.66
C GLU A 241 -12.29 11.42 -8.90
N TYR A 242 -11.17 11.44 -9.63
CA TYR A 242 -10.31 12.62 -9.75
C TYR A 242 -10.99 13.84 -10.40
N GLU A 243 -11.87 13.67 -11.40
CA GLU A 243 -12.59 14.76 -12.04
C GLU A 243 -13.47 15.53 -11.05
N ARG A 244 -14.14 14.79 -10.16
CA ARG A 244 -14.98 15.42 -9.12
C ARG A 244 -14.12 16.06 -8.05
N ALA A 245 -13.05 15.41 -7.65
CA ALA A 245 -12.10 15.94 -6.68
C ALA A 245 -11.50 17.28 -7.16
N VAL A 246 -11.11 17.36 -8.44
CA VAL A 246 -10.61 18.62 -9.05
C VAL A 246 -11.62 19.76 -8.90
N LYS A 247 -12.90 19.52 -9.26
CA LYS A 247 -13.94 20.56 -9.13
C LYS A 247 -14.11 21.05 -7.69
N LEU A 248 -14.06 20.13 -6.73
CA LEU A 248 -14.18 20.48 -5.30
C LEU A 248 -12.95 21.24 -4.80
N PHE A 249 -11.75 20.85 -5.22
CA PHE A 249 -10.53 21.58 -4.87
C PHE A 249 -10.47 22.96 -5.51
N GLU A 250 -10.90 23.11 -6.78
CA GLU A 250 -11.02 24.41 -7.45
C GLU A 250 -12.01 25.32 -6.72
N ARG A 251 -13.20 24.79 -6.34
CA ARG A 251 -14.18 25.54 -5.55
C ARG A 251 -13.63 25.90 -4.16
N THR A 252 -12.97 24.97 -3.50
CA THR A 252 -12.30 25.22 -2.21
C THR A 252 -11.25 26.31 -2.32
N ASN A 253 -10.43 26.29 -3.40
CA ASN A 253 -9.42 27.32 -3.65
C ASN A 253 -10.03 28.68 -3.97
N ALA A 254 -11.19 28.71 -4.63
CA ALA A 254 -11.92 29.98 -4.86
C ALA A 254 -12.45 30.60 -3.55
N LEU A 255 -12.93 29.76 -2.62
CA LEU A 255 -13.42 30.20 -1.30
C LEU A 255 -12.29 30.56 -0.32
N ARG A 256 -11.18 29.83 -0.40
CA ARG A 256 -9.98 30.03 0.43
C ARG A 256 -8.73 30.02 -0.44
N PRO A 257 -8.45 31.10 -1.15
CA PRO A 257 -7.28 31.20 -2.02
C PRO A 257 -5.98 31.12 -1.22
N ASN A 258 -4.92 30.72 -1.92
CA ASN A 258 -3.57 30.62 -1.37
C ASN A 258 -3.42 29.62 -0.20
N THR A 259 -4.20 28.53 -0.23
CA THR A 259 -4.05 27.42 0.73
C THR A 259 -3.17 26.34 0.10
N PRO A 260 -1.91 26.16 0.57
CA PRO A 260 -0.94 25.24 -0.07
C PRO A 260 -1.46 23.81 -0.16
N GLU A 261 -2.16 23.34 0.86
CA GLU A 261 -2.70 21.98 0.92
C GLU A 261 -3.77 21.72 -0.15
N VAL A 262 -4.61 22.73 -0.42
CA VAL A 262 -5.64 22.64 -1.47
C VAL A 262 -4.99 22.57 -2.84
N LEU A 263 -4.02 23.47 -3.10
CA LEU A 263 -3.29 23.52 -4.37
C LEU A 263 -2.45 22.27 -4.60
N TYR A 264 -1.84 21.73 -3.55
CA TYR A 264 -1.10 20.45 -3.63
C TYR A 264 -2.02 19.30 -4.06
N ASN A 265 -3.17 19.13 -3.39
CA ASN A 265 -4.11 18.06 -3.70
C ASN A 265 -4.79 18.25 -5.05
N LEU A 266 -5.07 19.50 -5.45
CA LEU A 266 -5.51 19.81 -6.81
C LEU A 266 -4.48 19.36 -7.85
N GLY A 267 -3.20 19.70 -7.63
CA GLY A 267 -2.12 19.28 -8.51
C GLY A 267 -1.96 17.77 -8.60
N VAL A 268 -2.10 17.05 -7.48
CA VAL A 268 -2.06 15.58 -7.47
C VAL A 268 -3.25 14.98 -8.22
N ALA A 269 -4.46 15.49 -8.04
CA ALA A 269 -5.65 15.03 -8.74
C ALA A 269 -5.55 15.27 -10.26
N LEU A 270 -5.07 16.45 -10.67
CA LEU A 270 -4.81 16.79 -12.07
C LEU A 270 -3.73 15.91 -12.71
N TYR A 271 -2.67 15.57 -11.97
CA TYR A 271 -1.64 14.62 -12.42
C TYR A 271 -2.22 13.24 -12.73
N ASN A 272 -3.09 12.72 -11.85
CA ASN A 272 -3.74 11.42 -12.07
C ASN A 272 -4.70 11.44 -13.28
N LEU A 273 -5.23 12.60 -13.65
CA LEU A 273 -6.00 12.81 -14.88
C LEU A 273 -5.12 13.05 -16.13
N ASN A 274 -3.79 12.96 -15.99
CA ASN A 274 -2.83 13.30 -17.04
C ASN A 274 -2.94 14.76 -17.57
N ARG A 275 -3.53 15.68 -16.76
CA ARG A 275 -3.60 17.13 -17.04
C ARG A 275 -2.33 17.81 -16.55
N LEU A 276 -1.16 17.44 -17.15
CA LEU A 276 0.18 17.70 -16.61
C LEU A 276 0.50 19.20 -16.49
N GLU A 277 0.05 20.04 -17.42
CA GLU A 277 0.29 21.48 -17.39
C GLU A 277 -0.43 22.18 -16.24
N GLU A 278 -1.65 21.77 -15.99
CA GLU A 278 -2.47 22.33 -14.91
C GLU A 278 -1.98 21.83 -13.56
N ALA A 279 -1.60 20.56 -13.49
CA ALA A 279 -0.97 19.96 -12.31
C ALA A 279 0.32 20.72 -11.92
N ALA A 280 1.18 21.02 -12.91
CA ALA A 280 2.41 21.76 -12.66
C ALA A 280 2.12 23.15 -12.07
N ARG A 281 1.20 23.92 -12.67
CA ARG A 281 0.83 25.26 -12.17
C ARG A 281 0.30 25.22 -10.72
N ALA A 282 -0.56 24.25 -10.40
CA ALA A 282 -1.08 24.11 -9.05
C ALA A 282 0.02 23.77 -8.03
N LEU A 283 0.93 22.86 -8.39
CA LEU A 283 2.06 22.45 -7.53
C LEU A 283 3.13 23.54 -7.41
N GLU A 284 3.41 24.31 -8.46
CA GLU A 284 4.30 25.48 -8.40
C GLU A 284 3.74 26.54 -7.43
N SER A 285 2.43 26.78 -7.49
CA SER A 285 1.77 27.68 -6.53
C SER A 285 1.85 27.13 -5.10
N ALA A 286 1.64 25.83 -4.91
CA ALA A 286 1.77 25.19 -3.60
C ALA A 286 3.22 25.30 -3.06
N ALA A 287 4.24 25.07 -3.92
CA ALA A 287 5.64 25.22 -3.55
C ALA A 287 6.03 26.65 -3.19
N ALA A 288 5.47 27.63 -3.90
CA ALA A 288 5.71 29.05 -3.61
C ALA A 288 5.12 29.47 -2.25
N LEU A 289 3.95 28.95 -1.89
CA LEU A 289 3.27 29.24 -0.62
C LEU A 289 3.86 28.47 0.57
N ALA A 290 4.40 27.29 0.33
CA ALA A 290 5.02 26.43 1.35
C ALA A 290 6.45 26.03 0.93
N PRO A 291 7.41 26.98 0.91
CA PRO A 291 8.76 26.73 0.34
C PRO A 291 9.61 25.72 1.14
N ALA A 292 9.22 25.39 2.37
CA ALA A 292 9.87 24.39 3.18
C ALA A 292 9.29 22.96 2.99
N ASP A 293 8.18 22.83 2.25
CA ASP A 293 7.59 21.52 1.98
C ASP A 293 8.23 20.88 0.73
N PRO A 294 8.91 19.73 0.85
CA PRO A 294 9.51 19.05 -0.30
C PRO A 294 8.50 18.36 -1.21
N GLN A 295 7.26 18.13 -0.77
CA GLN A 295 6.27 17.33 -1.49
C GLN A 295 5.86 17.93 -2.85
N PRO A 296 5.54 19.24 -2.96
CA PRO A 296 5.23 19.83 -4.25
C PRO A 296 6.38 19.70 -5.25
N LEU A 297 7.63 19.91 -4.80
CA LEU A 297 8.82 19.75 -5.65
C LEU A 297 9.00 18.28 -6.10
N TYR A 298 8.78 17.32 -5.22
CA TYR A 298 8.81 15.90 -5.58
C TYR A 298 7.78 15.59 -6.69
N ARG A 299 6.55 16.09 -6.57
CA ARG A 299 5.50 15.91 -7.58
C ARG A 299 5.82 16.63 -8.89
N LEU A 300 6.39 17.82 -8.85
CA LEU A 300 6.87 18.53 -10.05
C LEU A 300 7.95 17.72 -10.78
N GLY A 301 8.82 17.05 -10.07
CA GLY A 301 9.79 16.12 -10.65
C GLY A 301 9.11 14.96 -11.39
N LEU A 302 8.06 14.36 -10.82
CA LEU A 302 7.28 13.31 -11.49
C LEU A 302 6.63 13.81 -12.78
N ILE A 303 6.06 15.02 -12.75
CA ILE A 303 5.47 15.67 -13.93
C ILE A 303 6.54 15.92 -15.01
N ALA A 304 7.70 16.45 -14.64
CA ALA A 304 8.79 16.71 -15.58
C ALA A 304 9.29 15.41 -16.25
N SER A 305 9.44 14.32 -15.48
CA SER A 305 9.80 13.02 -16.02
C SER A 305 8.72 12.47 -16.98
N ALA A 306 7.43 12.60 -16.61
CA ALA A 306 6.31 12.19 -17.48
C ALA A 306 6.28 12.99 -18.80
N ARG A 307 6.74 14.25 -18.78
CA ARG A 307 6.90 15.12 -19.96
C ARG A 307 8.21 14.87 -20.73
N SER A 308 8.97 13.84 -20.36
CA SER A 308 10.27 13.55 -20.95
C SER A 308 11.29 14.71 -20.82
N GLN A 309 11.28 15.38 -19.66
CA GLN A 309 12.18 16.47 -19.31
C GLN A 309 13.13 16.03 -18.17
N PRO A 310 14.10 15.15 -18.43
CA PRO A 310 14.92 14.51 -17.40
C PRO A 310 15.71 15.50 -16.53
N ASP A 311 16.29 16.53 -17.12
CA ASP A 311 17.10 17.51 -16.38
C ASP A 311 16.24 18.34 -15.41
N ALA A 312 15.03 18.71 -15.83
CA ALA A 312 14.07 19.39 -14.96
C ALA A 312 13.62 18.47 -13.81
N ALA A 313 13.34 17.20 -14.12
CA ALA A 313 12.97 16.21 -13.11
C ALA A 313 14.05 16.04 -12.03
N LEU A 314 15.31 15.85 -12.47
CA LEU A 314 16.46 15.75 -11.56
C LEU A 314 16.62 17.01 -10.70
N THR A 315 16.44 18.20 -11.30
CA THR A 315 16.53 19.47 -10.57
C THR A 315 15.47 19.60 -9.48
N PHE A 316 14.22 19.24 -9.77
CA PHE A 316 13.15 19.29 -8.79
C PHE A 316 13.36 18.29 -7.65
N TRP A 317 13.76 17.05 -7.94
CA TRP A 317 14.02 16.06 -6.88
C TRP A 317 15.25 16.41 -6.03
N GLN A 318 16.31 16.98 -6.62
CA GLN A 318 17.46 17.48 -5.87
C GLN A 318 17.07 18.63 -4.94
N LYS A 319 16.21 19.56 -5.39
CA LYS A 319 15.66 20.60 -4.52
C LYS A 319 14.81 20.01 -3.39
N ALA A 320 13.98 18.98 -3.68
CA ALA A 320 13.21 18.29 -2.63
C ALA A 320 14.14 17.63 -1.59
N LEU A 321 15.25 17.02 -2.02
CA LEU A 321 16.27 16.44 -1.12
C LEU A 321 17.01 17.49 -0.30
N SER A 322 17.24 18.70 -0.83
CA SER A 322 17.84 19.79 -0.06
C SER A 322 16.96 20.28 1.08
N LEU A 323 15.63 20.15 0.95
CA LEU A 323 14.67 20.47 2.01
C LEU A 323 14.47 19.30 2.99
N ARG A 324 14.56 18.07 2.50
CA ARG A 324 14.42 16.84 3.31
C ARG A 324 15.41 15.79 2.83
N GLU A 325 16.55 15.69 3.52
CA GLU A 325 17.63 14.76 3.17
C GLU A 325 17.18 13.28 3.20
N ARG A 326 16.39 12.92 4.23
CA ARG A 326 15.83 11.57 4.32
C ARG A 326 14.50 11.48 3.53
N PHE A 327 14.63 11.26 2.23
CA PHE A 327 13.53 11.12 1.28
C PHE A 327 13.80 9.98 0.30
N PRO A 328 13.54 8.72 0.72
CA PRO A 328 13.90 7.55 -0.08
C PRO A 328 13.23 7.53 -1.45
N GLU A 329 11.98 8.00 -1.57
CA GLU A 329 11.27 8.06 -2.85
C GLU A 329 11.95 9.03 -3.82
N ALA A 330 12.41 10.18 -3.36
CA ALA A 330 13.12 11.14 -4.22
C ALA A 330 14.49 10.59 -4.67
N ASN A 331 15.24 9.94 -3.77
CA ASN A 331 16.47 9.24 -4.14
C ASN A 331 16.20 8.16 -5.21
N PHE A 332 15.15 7.35 -5.00
CA PHE A 332 14.77 6.31 -5.96
C PHE A 332 14.40 6.90 -7.33
N MET A 333 13.62 7.98 -7.39
CA MET A 333 13.24 8.61 -8.66
C MET A 333 14.43 9.22 -9.41
N ILE A 334 15.38 9.83 -8.70
CA ILE A 334 16.63 10.29 -9.31
C ILE A 334 17.39 9.11 -9.93
N ALA A 335 17.49 8.00 -9.19
CA ALA A 335 18.17 6.81 -9.67
C ALA A 335 17.48 6.21 -10.91
N GLU A 336 16.13 6.10 -10.91
CA GLU A 336 15.37 5.62 -12.06
C GLU A 336 15.59 6.49 -13.31
N GLU A 337 15.53 7.81 -13.16
CA GLU A 337 15.74 8.73 -14.27
C GLU A 337 17.17 8.62 -14.85
N LEU A 338 18.17 8.52 -13.97
CA LEU A 338 19.56 8.31 -14.38
C LEU A 338 19.74 6.95 -15.08
N PHE A 339 19.13 5.90 -14.54
CA PHE A 339 19.21 4.55 -15.10
C PHE A 339 18.53 4.46 -16.47
N LYS A 340 17.34 5.05 -16.63
CA LYS A 340 16.62 5.18 -17.89
C LYS A 340 17.47 5.87 -18.96
N ASN A 341 18.22 6.90 -18.58
CA ASN A 341 19.13 7.64 -19.46
C ASN A 341 20.53 6.97 -19.59
N ARG A 342 20.64 5.67 -19.31
CA ARG A 342 21.87 4.86 -19.44
C ARG A 342 23.03 5.32 -18.53
N ARG A 343 22.75 6.13 -17.50
CA ARG A 343 23.75 6.64 -16.52
C ARG A 343 23.75 5.78 -15.25
N GLY A 344 23.89 4.46 -15.40
CA GLY A 344 23.75 3.50 -14.30
C GLY A 344 24.74 3.74 -13.15
N GLU A 345 26.01 4.10 -13.44
CA GLU A 345 26.99 4.43 -12.39
C GLU A 345 26.56 5.63 -11.53
N ALA A 346 25.98 6.65 -12.16
CA ALA A 346 25.46 7.80 -11.45
C ALA A 346 24.17 7.47 -10.66
N ALA A 347 23.39 6.47 -11.11
CA ALA A 347 22.17 6.01 -10.43
C ALA A 347 22.47 5.25 -9.13
N ARG A 348 23.54 4.45 -9.10
CA ARG A 348 23.91 3.54 -8.01
C ARG A 348 23.86 4.19 -6.63
N PRO A 349 24.56 5.29 -6.34
CA PRO A 349 24.58 5.88 -4.99
C PRO A 349 23.22 6.38 -4.54
N PHE A 350 22.29 6.67 -5.45
CA PHE A 350 20.93 7.08 -5.11
C PHE A 350 20.05 5.86 -4.75
N TYR A 351 20.20 4.72 -5.45
CA TYR A 351 19.56 3.48 -5.03
C TYR A 351 20.07 3.02 -3.65
N GLU A 352 21.38 3.06 -3.41
CA GLU A 352 22.00 2.71 -2.14
C GLU A 352 21.42 3.59 -1.00
N ARG A 353 21.26 4.90 -1.22
CA ARG A 353 20.62 5.81 -0.26
C ARG A 353 19.16 5.49 -0.05
N ALA A 354 18.39 5.21 -1.11
CA ALA A 354 16.99 4.82 -0.98
C ALA A 354 16.84 3.55 -0.11
N ILE A 355 17.67 2.53 -0.33
CA ILE A 355 17.71 1.30 0.48
C ILE A 355 18.08 1.60 1.93
N SER A 356 19.09 2.43 2.16
CA SER A 356 19.54 2.76 3.54
C SER A 356 18.47 3.52 4.32
N GLN A 357 17.67 4.33 3.64
CA GLN A 357 16.61 5.14 4.24
C GLN A 357 15.29 4.36 4.43
N ASP A 358 14.92 3.50 3.49
CA ASP A 358 13.77 2.60 3.58
C ASP A 358 14.12 1.20 3.05
N PRO A 359 14.65 0.31 3.90
CA PRO A 359 15.02 -1.03 3.50
C PRO A 359 13.81 -1.99 3.33
N SER A 360 12.59 -1.53 3.53
CA SER A 360 11.38 -2.33 3.39
C SER A 360 10.88 -2.47 1.94
N LYS A 361 11.52 -1.79 1.00
CA LYS A 361 11.12 -1.74 -0.41
C LYS A 361 11.96 -2.68 -1.26
N LEU A 362 11.43 -3.87 -1.57
CA LEU A 362 12.09 -4.87 -2.43
C LEU A 362 12.55 -4.26 -3.77
N LEU A 363 11.72 -3.40 -4.36
CA LEU A 363 11.99 -2.76 -5.66
C LEU A 363 13.33 -2.03 -5.69
N TYR A 364 13.76 -1.40 -4.58
CA TYR A 364 15.03 -0.68 -4.55
C TYR A 364 16.23 -1.61 -4.74
N TYR A 365 16.20 -2.80 -4.14
CA TYR A 365 17.23 -3.84 -4.31
C TYR A 365 17.23 -4.42 -5.72
N VAL A 366 16.02 -4.69 -6.26
CA VAL A 366 15.86 -5.21 -7.64
C VAL A 366 16.51 -4.25 -8.64
N ARG A 367 16.26 -2.95 -8.49
CA ARG A 367 16.82 -1.92 -9.37
C ARG A 367 18.33 -1.74 -9.21
N LEU A 368 18.85 -1.72 -7.98
CA LEU A 368 20.29 -1.66 -7.74
C LEU A 368 21.01 -2.87 -8.33
N GLY A 369 20.49 -4.07 -8.12
CA GLY A 369 21.05 -5.28 -8.73
C GLY A 369 21.00 -5.26 -10.25
N ALA A 370 19.92 -4.71 -10.84
CA ALA A 370 19.82 -4.54 -12.29
C ALA A 370 20.89 -3.57 -12.86
N VAL A 371 21.28 -2.53 -12.11
CA VAL A 371 22.42 -1.67 -12.49
C VAL A 371 23.69 -2.51 -12.64
N HIS A 372 23.97 -3.38 -11.67
CA HIS A 372 25.15 -4.25 -11.69
C HIS A 372 25.07 -5.30 -12.81
N LEU A 373 23.90 -5.91 -13.04
CA LEU A 373 23.70 -6.88 -14.13
C LEU A 373 23.96 -6.29 -15.50
N ARG A 374 23.47 -5.07 -15.78
CA ARG A 374 23.75 -4.39 -17.06
C ARG A 374 25.24 -4.17 -17.34
N GLN A 375 26.04 -4.11 -16.30
CA GLN A 375 27.49 -3.94 -16.37
C GLN A 375 28.24 -5.27 -16.27
N ARG A 376 27.51 -6.39 -16.28
CA ARG A 376 28.05 -7.75 -16.08
C ARG A 376 28.80 -7.92 -14.75
N ARG A 377 28.48 -7.09 -13.76
CA ARG A 377 29.03 -7.17 -12.41
C ARG A 377 28.21 -8.15 -11.58
N TYR A 378 28.23 -9.40 -11.99
CA TYR A 378 27.36 -10.45 -11.40
C TYR A 378 27.59 -10.67 -9.91
N SER A 379 28.83 -10.49 -9.43
CA SER A 379 29.16 -10.64 -8.00
C SER A 379 28.42 -9.59 -7.16
N GLN A 380 28.51 -8.32 -7.57
CA GLN A 380 27.83 -7.21 -6.87
C GLN A 380 26.31 -7.34 -6.98
N ALA A 381 25.79 -7.76 -8.13
CA ALA A 381 24.37 -8.01 -8.29
C ALA A 381 23.89 -9.09 -7.31
N ARG A 382 24.62 -10.21 -7.19
CA ARG A 382 24.31 -11.29 -6.27
C ARG A 382 24.31 -10.83 -4.83
N GLU A 383 25.33 -10.08 -4.42
CA GLU A 383 25.43 -9.54 -3.05
C GLU A 383 24.20 -8.69 -2.67
N VAL A 384 23.77 -7.80 -3.56
CA VAL A 384 22.56 -6.98 -3.38
C VAL A 384 21.31 -7.86 -3.28
N TYR A 385 21.18 -8.87 -4.14
CA TYR A 385 20.02 -9.75 -4.14
C TYR A 385 19.99 -10.70 -2.94
N GLU A 386 21.14 -11.17 -2.46
CA GLU A 386 21.26 -11.98 -1.23
C GLU A 386 20.87 -11.14 0.01
N GLN A 387 21.29 -9.86 0.06
CA GLN A 387 20.84 -8.94 1.10
C GLN A 387 19.31 -8.77 1.08
N ALA A 388 18.72 -8.66 -0.12
CA ALA A 388 17.27 -8.60 -0.29
C ALA A 388 16.60 -9.92 0.11
N ALA A 389 17.16 -11.08 -0.27
CA ALA A 389 16.62 -12.40 0.09
C ALA A 389 16.57 -12.63 1.61
N GLY A 390 17.54 -12.08 2.36
CA GLY A 390 17.51 -12.10 3.82
C GLY A 390 16.36 -11.29 4.43
N ARG A 391 15.87 -10.26 3.74
CA ARG A 391 14.73 -9.44 4.19
C ARG A 391 13.38 -9.90 3.67
N PHE A 392 13.36 -10.48 2.47
CA PHE A 392 12.17 -10.91 1.74
C PHE A 392 12.28 -12.41 1.40
N PRO A 393 12.40 -13.31 2.41
CA PRO A 393 12.68 -14.73 2.20
C PRO A 393 11.58 -15.47 1.42
N ASP A 394 10.36 -14.91 1.38
CA ASP A 394 9.22 -15.48 0.68
C ASP A 394 8.99 -14.87 -0.72
N SER A 395 9.91 -14.04 -1.21
CA SER A 395 9.86 -13.50 -2.56
C SER A 395 10.49 -14.46 -3.57
N ALA A 396 9.65 -15.13 -4.38
CA ALA A 396 10.12 -15.98 -5.47
C ALA A 396 10.99 -15.20 -6.48
N GLU A 397 10.65 -13.93 -6.73
CA GLU A 397 11.38 -13.04 -7.63
C GLU A 397 12.82 -12.83 -7.19
N ILE A 398 13.04 -12.56 -5.90
CA ILE A 398 14.39 -12.26 -5.43
C ILE A 398 15.29 -13.51 -5.47
N HIS A 399 14.75 -14.69 -5.15
CA HIS A 399 15.49 -15.95 -5.28
C HIS A 399 15.83 -16.25 -6.74
N TYR A 400 14.93 -15.93 -7.69
CA TYR A 400 15.22 -16.00 -9.11
C TYR A 400 16.41 -15.10 -9.49
N LEU A 401 16.42 -13.84 -9.02
CA LEU A 401 17.48 -12.88 -9.32
C LEU A 401 18.82 -13.27 -8.68
N VAL A 402 18.83 -13.85 -7.49
CA VAL A 402 20.03 -14.47 -6.88
C VAL A 402 20.57 -15.57 -7.78
N GLY A 403 19.69 -16.48 -8.22
CA GLY A 403 20.08 -17.59 -9.11
C GLY A 403 20.61 -17.09 -10.45
N TYR A 404 19.98 -16.05 -11.02
CA TYR A 404 20.42 -15.45 -12.28
C TYR A 404 21.83 -14.83 -12.16
N ALA A 405 22.09 -14.10 -11.09
CA ALA A 405 23.40 -13.49 -10.84
C ALA A 405 24.47 -14.56 -10.54
N ALA A 406 24.14 -15.61 -9.77
CA ALA A 406 25.04 -16.75 -9.52
C ALA A 406 25.37 -17.50 -10.81
N ARG A 407 24.37 -17.73 -11.69
CA ARG A 407 24.60 -18.33 -13.02
C ARG A 407 25.56 -17.49 -13.86
N GLY A 408 25.41 -16.18 -13.84
CA GLY A 408 26.28 -15.23 -14.54
C GLY A 408 27.73 -15.27 -14.06
N GLN A 409 27.98 -15.68 -12.81
CA GLN A 409 29.31 -15.93 -12.25
C GLN A 409 29.85 -17.34 -12.56
N GLY A 410 29.04 -18.23 -13.13
CA GLY A 410 29.38 -19.65 -13.29
C GLY A 410 29.23 -20.48 -12.02
N LEU A 411 28.59 -19.96 -10.97
CA LEU A 411 28.33 -20.64 -9.71
C LEU A 411 27.04 -21.48 -9.84
N PHE A 412 27.13 -22.59 -10.60
CA PHE A 412 25.95 -23.31 -11.06
C PHE A 412 25.19 -24.02 -9.93
N GLU A 413 25.86 -24.47 -8.89
CA GLU A 413 25.18 -25.13 -7.75
C GLU A 413 24.43 -24.11 -6.89
N GLU A 414 25.03 -22.94 -6.61
CA GLU A 414 24.33 -21.84 -5.93
C GLU A 414 23.15 -21.32 -6.77
N ALA A 415 23.35 -21.16 -8.08
CA ALA A 415 22.28 -20.78 -8.99
C ALA A 415 21.11 -21.77 -8.94
N ARG A 416 21.41 -23.07 -8.97
CA ARG A 416 20.42 -24.13 -8.86
C ARG A 416 19.64 -24.05 -7.56
N ALA A 417 20.33 -23.96 -6.42
CA ALA A 417 19.67 -23.87 -5.11
C ALA A 417 18.73 -22.65 -5.02
N ALA A 418 19.16 -21.50 -5.55
CA ALA A 418 18.35 -20.29 -5.58
C ALA A 418 17.11 -20.42 -6.51
N PHE A 419 17.27 -21.02 -7.69
CA PHE A 419 16.15 -21.29 -8.60
C PHE A 419 15.17 -22.32 -8.02
N GLU A 420 15.65 -23.38 -7.36
CA GLU A 420 14.81 -24.35 -6.67
C GLU A 420 14.00 -23.69 -5.54
N ARG A 421 14.62 -22.76 -4.79
CA ARG A 421 13.89 -21.98 -3.77
C ARG A 421 12.82 -21.08 -4.41
N SER A 422 13.14 -20.39 -5.52
CA SER A 422 12.16 -19.60 -6.28
C SER A 422 10.99 -20.47 -6.76
N LEU A 423 11.28 -21.65 -7.31
CA LEU A 423 10.27 -22.58 -7.81
C LEU A 423 9.40 -23.17 -6.70
N ALA A 424 9.97 -23.39 -5.50
CA ALA A 424 9.20 -23.83 -4.33
C ALA A 424 8.16 -22.79 -3.88
N LEU A 425 8.48 -21.50 -4.02
CA LEU A 425 7.58 -20.40 -3.70
C LEU A 425 6.55 -20.12 -4.83
N LYS A 426 6.95 -20.30 -6.09
CA LYS A 426 6.10 -20.11 -7.28
C LYS A 426 6.33 -21.25 -8.29
N PRO A 427 5.58 -22.35 -8.21
CA PRO A 427 5.85 -23.60 -8.96
C PRO A 427 5.76 -23.50 -10.48
N ASP A 428 5.02 -22.53 -11.01
CA ASP A 428 4.74 -22.41 -12.45
C ASP A 428 5.41 -21.16 -13.08
N ASN A 429 6.71 -20.98 -12.76
CA ASN A 429 7.51 -19.92 -13.37
C ASN A 429 8.31 -20.49 -14.55
N PRO A 430 7.98 -20.16 -15.82
CA PRO A 430 8.65 -20.69 -16.99
C PRO A 430 10.13 -20.31 -17.08
N ASP A 431 10.51 -19.09 -16.63
CA ASP A 431 11.89 -18.62 -16.67
C ASP A 431 12.79 -19.38 -15.69
N VAL A 432 12.27 -19.68 -14.49
CA VAL A 432 12.96 -20.49 -13.50
C VAL A 432 13.17 -21.91 -14.03
N LEU A 433 12.12 -22.50 -14.63
CA LEU A 433 12.19 -23.85 -15.22
C LEU A 433 13.18 -23.91 -16.38
N ALA A 434 13.23 -22.89 -17.25
CA ALA A 434 14.20 -22.79 -18.34
C ALA A 434 15.64 -22.73 -17.79
N ASN A 435 15.89 -21.90 -16.78
CA ASN A 435 17.19 -21.79 -16.13
C ASN A 435 17.62 -23.09 -15.46
N LEU A 436 16.74 -23.77 -14.74
CA LEU A 436 17.02 -25.09 -14.16
C LEU A 436 17.27 -26.13 -15.25
N GLY A 437 16.52 -26.09 -16.35
CA GLY A 437 16.73 -26.95 -17.52
C GLY A 437 18.09 -26.72 -18.16
N PHE A 438 18.51 -25.46 -18.32
CA PHE A 438 19.86 -25.10 -18.75
C PHE A 438 20.93 -25.70 -17.84
N LEU A 439 20.83 -25.50 -16.51
CA LEU A 439 21.78 -26.01 -15.54
C LEU A 439 21.85 -27.56 -15.55
N ALA A 440 20.69 -28.20 -15.62
CA ALA A 440 20.63 -29.68 -15.74
C ALA A 440 21.33 -30.16 -17.03
N SER A 441 21.15 -29.44 -18.14
CA SER A 441 21.81 -29.74 -19.41
C SER A 441 23.34 -29.59 -19.34
N GLN A 442 23.85 -28.57 -18.63
CA GLN A 442 25.27 -28.36 -18.41
C GLN A 442 25.88 -29.47 -17.55
N ASN A 443 25.14 -29.97 -16.55
CA ASN A 443 25.57 -31.04 -15.64
C ASN A 443 25.31 -32.46 -16.20
N GLY A 444 24.94 -32.58 -17.47
CA GLY A 444 24.71 -33.86 -18.13
C GLY A 444 23.44 -34.60 -17.71
N ARG A 445 22.55 -33.98 -16.95
CA ARG A 445 21.24 -34.52 -16.52
C ARG A 445 20.21 -34.33 -17.62
N VAL A 446 20.35 -35.16 -18.67
CA VAL A 446 19.62 -34.97 -19.93
C VAL A 446 18.10 -35.05 -19.77
N GLU A 447 17.60 -36.09 -19.11
CA GLU A 447 16.17 -36.34 -18.93
C GLU A 447 15.51 -35.23 -18.07
N GLU A 448 16.23 -34.79 -17.05
CA GLU A 448 15.77 -33.67 -16.20
C GLU A 448 15.71 -32.38 -17.02
N ALA A 449 16.75 -32.07 -17.79
CA ALA A 449 16.83 -30.89 -18.64
C ALA A 449 15.68 -30.85 -19.66
N GLU A 450 15.47 -31.94 -20.38
CA GLU A 450 14.40 -32.04 -21.37
C GLU A 450 13.01 -31.85 -20.73
N ARG A 451 12.75 -32.50 -19.59
CA ARG A 451 11.48 -32.35 -18.88
C ARG A 451 11.23 -30.92 -18.42
N LEU A 452 12.23 -30.24 -17.85
CA LEU A 452 12.11 -28.88 -17.36
C LEU A 452 11.89 -27.88 -18.51
N LEU A 453 12.66 -27.99 -19.59
CA LEU A 453 12.53 -27.12 -20.75
C LEU A 453 11.19 -27.30 -21.47
N ARG A 454 10.72 -28.55 -21.64
CA ARG A 454 9.38 -28.80 -22.19
C ARG A 454 8.26 -28.24 -21.31
N ARG A 455 8.40 -28.34 -19.96
CA ARG A 455 7.45 -27.73 -19.04
C ARG A 455 7.46 -26.20 -19.13
N ALA A 456 8.63 -25.57 -19.26
CA ALA A 456 8.74 -24.13 -19.46
C ALA A 456 8.02 -23.69 -20.73
N ILE A 457 8.21 -24.39 -21.85
CA ILE A 457 7.52 -24.12 -23.13
C ILE A 457 6.01 -24.33 -23.04
N ALA A 458 5.57 -25.35 -22.27
CA ALA A 458 4.14 -25.59 -22.08
C ALA A 458 3.45 -24.50 -21.27
N LEU A 459 4.15 -23.89 -20.32
CA LEU A 459 3.63 -22.75 -19.53
C LEU A 459 3.70 -21.43 -20.29
N ASP A 460 4.77 -21.23 -21.05
CA ASP A 460 4.93 -20.05 -21.91
C ASP A 460 5.52 -20.45 -23.26
N ALA A 461 4.64 -20.55 -24.25
CA ALA A 461 5.01 -20.89 -25.64
C ALA A 461 5.90 -19.84 -26.32
N LYS A 462 6.14 -18.67 -25.70
CA LYS A 462 7.02 -17.61 -26.16
C LYS A 462 8.32 -17.56 -25.35
N ASN A 463 8.57 -18.50 -24.46
CA ASN A 463 9.82 -18.54 -23.69
C ASN A 463 11.00 -18.89 -24.60
N PHE A 464 11.69 -17.85 -25.06
CA PHE A 464 12.82 -17.99 -25.97
C PHE A 464 13.96 -18.86 -25.40
N PRO A 465 14.44 -18.61 -24.14
CA PRO A 465 15.49 -19.42 -23.55
C PRO A 465 15.15 -20.91 -23.54
N ALA A 466 13.92 -21.27 -23.21
CA ALA A 466 13.50 -22.67 -23.16
C ALA A 466 13.51 -23.34 -24.54
N HIS A 467 13.06 -22.66 -25.58
CA HIS A 467 13.13 -23.17 -26.95
C HIS A 467 14.58 -23.31 -27.42
N TYR A 468 15.41 -22.30 -27.20
CA TYR A 468 16.81 -22.34 -27.61
C TYR A 468 17.60 -23.46 -26.91
N ASP A 469 17.48 -23.56 -25.58
CA ASP A 469 18.18 -24.56 -24.80
C ASP A 469 17.70 -26.00 -25.07
N LEU A 470 16.38 -26.19 -25.31
CA LEU A 470 15.86 -27.50 -25.73
C LEU A 470 16.36 -27.87 -27.12
N GLY A 471 16.33 -26.93 -28.07
CA GLY A 471 16.86 -27.17 -29.42
C GLY A 471 18.35 -27.55 -29.39
N ARG A 472 19.15 -26.82 -28.63
CA ARG A 472 20.59 -27.10 -28.43
C ARG A 472 20.81 -28.47 -27.76
N LEU A 473 20.01 -28.83 -26.77
CA LEU A 473 20.04 -30.13 -26.11
C LEU A 473 19.76 -31.27 -27.14
N LEU A 474 18.70 -31.15 -27.93
CA LEU A 474 18.30 -32.12 -28.94
C LEU A 474 19.35 -32.29 -30.03
N VAL A 475 19.98 -31.21 -30.50
CA VAL A 475 21.12 -31.24 -31.45
C VAL A 475 22.28 -32.04 -30.85
N ARG A 476 22.65 -31.79 -29.60
CA ARG A 476 23.71 -32.50 -28.87
C ARG A 476 23.40 -34.00 -28.76
N LEU A 477 22.13 -34.37 -28.58
CA LEU A 477 21.63 -35.75 -28.53
C LEU A 477 21.46 -36.38 -29.92
N LYS A 478 21.79 -35.67 -30.99
CA LYS A 478 21.60 -36.08 -32.38
C LYS A 478 20.14 -36.35 -32.80
N ARG A 479 19.17 -35.79 -32.06
CA ARG A 479 17.73 -35.88 -32.33
C ARG A 479 17.32 -34.70 -33.21
N TYR A 480 17.89 -34.65 -34.42
CA TYR A 480 17.84 -33.48 -35.29
C TYR A 480 16.44 -33.15 -35.78
N ASP A 481 15.61 -34.18 -36.09
CA ASP A 481 14.23 -34.00 -36.54
C ASP A 481 13.36 -33.31 -35.46
N GLU A 482 13.61 -33.61 -34.18
CA GLU A 482 12.93 -32.99 -33.07
C GLU A 482 13.49 -31.59 -32.77
N ALA A 483 14.76 -31.36 -33.03
CA ALA A 483 15.41 -30.07 -32.79
C ALA A 483 14.90 -28.97 -33.72
N LEU A 484 14.62 -29.29 -35.01
CA LEU A 484 14.24 -28.32 -36.01
C LEU A 484 13.02 -27.50 -35.64
N PRO A 485 11.83 -28.05 -35.33
CA PRO A 485 10.66 -27.26 -35.03
C PRO A 485 10.84 -26.37 -33.79
N VAL A 486 11.67 -26.81 -32.83
CA VAL A 486 11.95 -26.04 -31.59
C VAL A 486 12.86 -24.85 -31.89
N LEU A 487 13.92 -25.07 -32.69
CA LEU A 487 14.84 -23.99 -33.12
C LEU A 487 14.20 -23.02 -34.10
N GLU A 488 13.37 -23.49 -35.04
CA GLU A 488 12.59 -22.64 -35.93
C GLU A 488 11.64 -21.73 -35.12
N ARG A 489 11.06 -22.25 -34.04
CA ARG A 489 10.24 -21.44 -33.13
C ARG A 489 11.08 -20.40 -32.38
N ALA A 490 12.27 -20.74 -31.91
CA ALA A 490 13.20 -19.80 -31.29
C ALA A 490 13.63 -18.70 -32.30
N THR A 491 13.93 -19.07 -33.55
CA THR A 491 14.24 -18.10 -34.64
C THR A 491 13.10 -17.14 -34.92
N ALA A 492 11.84 -17.61 -34.83
CA ALA A 492 10.68 -16.74 -35.02
C ALA A 492 10.56 -15.66 -33.92
N MET A 493 11.10 -15.92 -32.72
CA MET A 493 11.14 -14.99 -31.59
C MET A 493 12.33 -14.04 -31.67
N ASP A 494 13.52 -14.56 -31.99
CA ASP A 494 14.75 -13.77 -32.20
C ASP A 494 15.49 -14.25 -33.43
N LYS A 495 15.53 -13.40 -34.47
CA LYS A 495 16.23 -13.64 -35.73
C LYS A 495 17.67 -13.18 -35.70
N THR A 496 18.11 -12.59 -34.59
CA THR A 496 19.41 -11.91 -34.48
C THR A 496 20.43 -12.68 -33.66
N ASP A 497 20.02 -13.76 -32.97
CA ASP A 497 20.94 -14.63 -32.23
C ASP A 497 21.72 -15.57 -33.18
N PRO A 498 23.03 -15.40 -33.33
CA PRO A 498 23.81 -16.27 -34.18
C PRO A 498 23.86 -17.73 -33.69
N GLY A 499 23.71 -17.97 -32.41
CA GLY A 499 23.73 -19.32 -31.82
C GLY A 499 22.61 -20.19 -32.37
N ILE A 500 21.40 -19.64 -32.56
CA ILE A 500 20.27 -20.38 -33.13
C ILE A 500 20.59 -20.84 -34.55
N HIS A 501 21.08 -19.93 -35.40
CA HIS A 501 21.41 -20.20 -36.80
C HIS A 501 22.51 -21.25 -36.91
N TYR A 502 23.48 -21.24 -36.00
CA TYR A 502 24.48 -22.29 -35.90
C TYR A 502 23.90 -23.65 -35.54
N GLN A 503 22.95 -23.72 -34.61
CA GLN A 503 22.26 -24.97 -34.25
C GLN A 503 21.39 -25.48 -35.42
N LEU A 504 20.67 -24.60 -36.09
CA LEU A 504 19.88 -24.95 -37.29
C LEU A 504 20.79 -25.44 -38.41
N PHE A 505 21.92 -24.75 -38.72
CA PHE A 505 22.92 -25.21 -39.67
C PHE A 505 23.38 -26.62 -39.33
N THR A 506 23.69 -26.90 -38.06
CA THR A 506 24.14 -28.21 -37.62
C THR A 506 23.09 -29.28 -37.86
N ALA A 507 21.84 -29.01 -37.49
CA ALA A 507 20.73 -29.94 -37.65
C ALA A 507 20.43 -30.25 -39.12
N TYR A 508 20.30 -29.21 -39.97
CA TYR A 508 20.07 -29.38 -41.41
C TYR A 508 21.23 -30.11 -42.12
N SER A 509 22.47 -29.81 -41.77
CA SER A 509 23.65 -30.49 -42.33
C SER A 509 23.62 -32.00 -42.04
N ARG A 510 23.25 -32.38 -40.82
CA ARG A 510 23.15 -33.78 -40.40
C ARG A 510 21.96 -34.53 -41.03
N LEU A 511 20.90 -33.80 -41.35
CA LEU A 511 19.73 -34.32 -42.07
C LEU A 511 19.90 -34.28 -43.60
N LYS A 512 21.09 -33.87 -44.09
CA LYS A 512 21.44 -33.74 -45.51
C LYS A 512 20.60 -32.72 -46.29
N ARG A 513 19.97 -31.79 -45.60
CA ARG A 513 19.21 -30.67 -46.18
C ARG A 513 20.17 -29.53 -46.54
N ARG A 514 20.90 -29.69 -47.64
CA ARG A 514 22.05 -28.82 -48.01
C ARG A 514 21.67 -27.34 -48.18
N GLU A 515 20.58 -27.07 -48.91
CA GLU A 515 20.15 -25.68 -49.18
C GLU A 515 19.79 -24.92 -47.91
N ASP A 516 19.07 -25.59 -46.99
CA ASP A 516 18.73 -25.00 -45.72
C ASP A 516 19.96 -24.76 -44.85
N ALA A 517 20.88 -25.73 -44.82
CA ALA A 517 22.14 -25.59 -44.08
C ALA A 517 23.00 -24.42 -44.59
N GLU A 518 23.15 -24.27 -45.92
CA GLU A 518 23.92 -23.18 -46.53
C GLU A 518 23.29 -21.81 -46.20
N ARG A 519 21.97 -21.73 -46.20
CA ARG A 519 21.24 -20.52 -45.84
C ARG A 519 21.50 -20.11 -44.37
N GLU A 520 21.36 -21.04 -43.45
CA GLU A 520 21.58 -20.79 -42.03
C GLU A 520 23.04 -20.44 -41.70
N LEU A 521 24.00 -21.09 -42.38
CA LEU A 521 25.42 -20.77 -42.28
C LEU A 521 25.73 -19.36 -42.76
N ALA A 522 25.11 -18.92 -43.85
CA ALA A 522 25.26 -17.56 -44.36
C ALA A 522 24.75 -16.51 -43.39
N ILE A 523 23.58 -16.77 -42.76
CA ILE A 523 23.01 -15.88 -41.75
C ILE A 523 23.91 -15.84 -40.51
N PHE A 524 24.36 -16.98 -40.00
CA PHE A 524 25.29 -17.07 -38.88
C PHE A 524 26.55 -16.22 -39.12
N LYS A 525 27.22 -16.41 -40.27
CA LYS A 525 28.44 -15.64 -40.61
C LYS A 525 28.19 -14.14 -40.63
N ARG A 526 27.08 -13.71 -41.27
CA ARG A 526 26.71 -12.28 -41.31
C ARG A 526 26.47 -11.69 -39.92
N LEU A 527 25.78 -12.40 -39.04
CA LEU A 527 25.51 -11.95 -37.68
C LEU A 527 26.78 -11.89 -36.82
N GLU A 528 27.68 -12.90 -36.98
CA GLU A 528 28.98 -12.90 -36.28
C GLU A 528 29.89 -11.75 -36.77
N GLU A 529 29.91 -11.44 -38.07
CA GLU A 529 30.65 -10.30 -38.59
C GLU A 529 30.08 -8.97 -38.09
N ALA A 530 28.76 -8.84 -38.05
CA ALA A 530 28.11 -7.65 -37.48
C ALA A 530 28.45 -7.47 -36.00
N ARG A 531 28.48 -8.57 -35.22
CA ARG A 531 28.86 -8.56 -33.82
C ARG A 531 30.32 -8.12 -33.61
N LYS A 532 31.24 -8.62 -34.42
CA LYS A 532 32.64 -8.21 -34.37
C LYS A 532 32.82 -6.73 -34.68
N LYS A 533 32.15 -6.22 -35.73
CA LYS A 533 32.20 -4.79 -36.10
C LYS A 533 31.58 -3.86 -35.08
N GLY A 534 30.55 -4.32 -34.33
CA GLY A 534 29.93 -3.57 -33.25
C GLY A 534 30.69 -3.61 -31.91
N GLY A 535 31.61 -4.60 -31.75
CA GLY A 535 32.40 -4.80 -30.52
C GLY A 535 33.72 -4.02 -30.46
N ASP A 536 34.24 -3.49 -31.59
CA ASP A 536 35.50 -2.76 -31.63
C ASP A 536 35.47 -1.36 -31.00
N GLY A 537 34.33 -0.95 -30.42
CA GLY A 537 34.19 0.35 -29.74
C GLY A 537 34.27 0.30 -28.20
N ALA A 538 34.47 -0.86 -27.58
CA ALA A 538 34.50 -0.94 -26.10
C ALA A 538 35.55 -1.93 -25.59
N SER A 539 36.73 -1.34 -25.22
CA SER A 539 37.64 -1.76 -24.15
C SER A 539 38.44 -3.07 -24.27
N THR A 540 39.71 -2.87 -24.42
CA THR A 540 40.85 -3.66 -23.92
C THR A 540 40.70 -4.02 -22.44
N GLY A 541 40.83 -5.32 -22.09
CA GLY A 541 40.94 -5.78 -20.69
C GLY A 541 40.83 -7.30 -20.58
N ASP A 542 41.93 -7.98 -20.83
CA ASP A 542 42.51 -9.19 -20.25
C ASP A 542 41.62 -10.33 -19.68
N GLY A 543 41.95 -11.58 -20.09
CA GLY A 543 41.84 -12.79 -19.29
C GLY A 543 40.80 -13.83 -19.67
N GLY A 544 41.23 -14.75 -20.56
CA GLY A 544 40.91 -16.18 -20.65
C GLY A 544 39.68 -16.73 -19.94
N GLY A 545 38.61 -16.99 -20.66
CA GLY A 545 37.47 -17.76 -20.20
C GLY A 545 36.55 -18.04 -21.39
N SER A 546 36.31 -19.31 -21.68
CA SER A 546 35.41 -19.86 -22.68
C SER A 546 34.27 -18.92 -23.07
N SER A 547 34.28 -18.50 -24.36
CA SER A 547 33.23 -17.66 -24.93
C SER A 547 31.89 -18.41 -24.92
N MET A 548 31.11 -18.23 -23.88
CA MET A 548 29.68 -18.44 -23.96
C MET A 548 29.10 -17.31 -24.82
N SER A 549 28.48 -17.65 -25.95
CA SER A 549 27.64 -16.75 -26.72
C SER A 549 26.43 -16.38 -25.86
N ALA A 550 26.59 -15.36 -25.05
CA ALA A 550 25.46 -14.72 -24.45
C ALA A 550 24.87 -13.81 -25.54
N GLY A 551 23.88 -14.30 -26.27
CA GLY A 551 22.83 -13.40 -26.74
C GLY A 551 22.44 -12.54 -25.56
N GLU A 552 22.17 -11.25 -25.78
CA GLU A 552 21.58 -10.42 -24.74
C GLU A 552 20.31 -11.13 -24.26
N GLU A 553 20.43 -11.95 -23.20
CA GLU A 553 19.24 -12.47 -22.55
C GLU A 553 18.45 -11.25 -22.11
N PRO A 554 17.16 -11.15 -22.45
CA PRO A 554 16.35 -10.06 -21.97
C PRO A 554 16.45 -10.05 -20.45
N MET A 555 16.92 -8.93 -19.88
CA MET A 555 16.76 -8.72 -18.44
C MET A 555 15.32 -9.02 -18.11
N PRO A 556 15.04 -9.71 -16.99
CA PRO A 556 13.66 -9.86 -16.54
C PRO A 556 13.02 -8.47 -16.60
N PRO A 557 11.82 -8.35 -17.17
CA PRO A 557 11.16 -7.06 -17.30
C PRO A 557 11.15 -6.40 -15.93
N PRO A 558 11.56 -5.12 -15.83
CA PRO A 558 11.47 -4.40 -14.59
C PRO A 558 10.01 -4.50 -14.14
N ALA A 559 9.79 -4.93 -12.88
CA ALA A 559 8.46 -4.86 -12.30
C ALA A 559 7.91 -3.45 -12.55
N GLU A 560 6.83 -3.35 -13.30
CA GLU A 560 6.20 -2.06 -13.55
C GLU A 560 5.87 -1.42 -12.20
N PRO A 561 6.08 -0.10 -12.03
CA PRO A 561 5.68 0.57 -10.82
C PRO A 561 4.15 0.51 -10.72
N THR A 562 3.63 -0.48 -9.99
CA THR A 562 2.20 -0.72 -9.75
C THR A 562 1.66 0.15 -8.62
N GLU A 563 2.12 1.37 -8.44
CA GLU A 563 1.48 2.28 -7.51
C GLU A 563 0.94 3.49 -8.26
N PRO A 564 -0.40 3.66 -8.34
CA PRO A 564 -0.97 4.96 -8.64
C PRO A 564 -0.45 5.94 -7.59
N ALA A 565 -0.16 7.17 -8.01
CA ALA A 565 0.31 8.23 -7.14
C ALA A 565 -0.72 8.45 -6.03
N THR A 566 -0.49 7.85 -4.85
CA THR A 566 -1.40 7.99 -3.71
C THR A 566 -1.38 9.43 -3.21
N VAL A 567 -2.55 9.98 -2.96
CA VAL A 567 -2.76 11.25 -2.29
C VAL A 567 -2.15 11.14 -0.89
N ASN A 568 -1.00 11.77 -0.66
CA ASN A 568 -0.38 11.84 0.65
C ASN A 568 -0.91 13.09 1.35
N VAL A 569 -1.84 12.90 2.29
CA VAL A 569 -2.21 13.94 3.24
C VAL A 569 -1.05 14.05 4.24
N ALA A 570 -0.24 15.10 4.12
CA ALA A 570 0.79 15.38 5.11
C ALA A 570 0.11 15.69 6.46
N PRO A 571 0.47 14.99 7.57
CA PRO A 571 -0.06 15.35 8.88
C PRO A 571 0.55 16.70 9.30
N LYS A 572 -0.30 17.69 9.54
CA LYS A 572 0.12 18.84 10.36
C LYS A 572 -0.05 18.46 11.82
N THR A 573 1.04 18.47 12.54
CA THR A 573 1.07 18.67 13.99
C THR A 573 0.64 20.09 14.35
N PRO A 574 0.11 20.32 15.56
CA PRO A 574 -0.91 21.29 15.93
C PRO A 574 -0.53 22.75 15.77
#